data_547c8e1c64352c41be65c82e576f223e
#
_entry.id   547c8e1c64352c41be65c82e576f223e
#
_cell.length_a   1.000
_cell.length_b   1.000
_cell.length_c   1.000
_cell.angle_alpha   90.00
_cell.angle_beta   90.00
_cell.angle_gamma   90.00
#
_symmetry.space_group_name_H-M   'P 1'
#
loop_
_entity.id
_entity.type
_entity.pdbx_description
1 polymer ?
#
loop_
_entity_poly.entity_id
_entity_poly.type
_entity_poly.pdbx_seq_one_letter_code
_entity_poly.pdbx_strand_id
1 'polypeptide(L)'
;MSLIKLLAIDLGASSGRVMQAIYDGHSLQLSEVHRFKNEPVNLNDGLYWNLLHLFGEIKQGIKKASKDSIPIRSISVDTWGVDYAYLDQNGDLLYQPHCYRDNRMGRYEESFYNAISKKELFQKTGVQPAT
;
A
#
# COMPACT_ATOMS: atom_id res chain seq x y z
N MET A 1 -27.11 -4.59 21.79
CA MET A 1 -26.62 -4.08 20.49
C MET A 1 -25.83 -5.19 19.81
N SER A 2 -25.92 -5.29 18.48
CA SER A 2 -25.12 -6.29 17.74
C SER A 2 -23.68 -5.81 17.60
N LEU A 3 -22.72 -6.71 17.78
CA LEU A 3 -21.30 -6.43 17.54
C LEU A 3 -21.06 -6.12 16.07
N ILE A 4 -20.22 -5.13 15.80
CA ILE A 4 -19.79 -4.72 14.47
C ILE A 4 -18.32 -5.03 14.30
N LYS A 5 -17.95 -5.79 13.28
CA LYS A 5 -16.56 -6.07 12.92
C LYS A 5 -16.13 -5.21 11.75
N LEU A 6 -15.01 -4.54 11.91
CA LEU A 6 -14.34 -3.73 10.89
C LEU A 6 -12.93 -4.29 10.69
N LEU A 7 -12.41 -4.21 9.46
CA LEU A 7 -11.01 -4.54 9.18
C LEU A 7 -10.27 -3.30 8.69
N ALA A 8 -9.08 -3.12 9.21
CA ALA A 8 -8.10 -2.14 8.74
C ALA A 8 -6.88 -2.90 8.22
N ILE A 9 -6.56 -2.71 6.95
CA ILE A 9 -5.40 -3.27 6.29
C ILE A 9 -4.36 -2.16 6.20
N ASP A 10 -3.24 -2.32 6.90
CA ASP A 10 -2.14 -1.38 6.93
C ASP A 10 -0.96 -1.99 6.16
N LEU A 11 -0.68 -1.43 4.99
CA LEU A 11 0.42 -1.84 4.12
C LEU A 11 1.61 -0.90 4.34
N GLY A 12 2.51 -1.27 5.24
CA GLY A 12 3.75 -0.54 5.43
C GLY A 12 4.84 -0.97 4.44
N ALA A 13 5.87 -0.15 4.29
CA ALA A 13 6.97 -0.36 3.34
C ALA A 13 7.85 -1.61 3.61
N SER A 14 7.78 -2.20 4.80
CA SER A 14 8.56 -3.39 5.18
C SER A 14 7.70 -4.51 5.75
N SER A 15 6.47 -4.21 6.18
CA SER A 15 5.52 -5.21 6.67
C SER A 15 4.10 -4.72 6.49
N GLY A 16 3.17 -5.63 6.22
CA GLY A 16 1.75 -5.36 6.25
C GLY A 16 1.06 -6.08 7.40
N ARG A 17 -0.13 -5.61 7.75
CA ARG A 17 -0.96 -6.24 8.78
C ARG A 17 -2.45 -6.06 8.48
N VAL A 18 -3.22 -7.01 8.96
CA VAL A 18 -4.68 -6.91 9.01
C VAL A 18 -5.09 -6.80 10.45
N MET A 19 -5.66 -5.67 10.80
CA MET A 19 -6.22 -5.38 12.13
C MET A 19 -7.72 -5.62 12.10
N GLN A 20 -8.24 -6.21 13.15
CA GLN A 20 -9.66 -6.34 13.40
C GLN A 20 -10.08 -5.37 14.49
N ALA A 21 -11.18 -4.68 14.30
CA ALA A 21 -11.83 -3.86 15.29
C ALA A 21 -13.23 -4.42 15.58
N ILE A 22 -13.55 -4.70 16.83
CA ILE A 22 -14.88 -5.08 17.29
C ILE A 22 -15.47 -3.90 18.06
N TYR A 23 -16.61 -3.40 17.58
CA TYR A 23 -17.34 -2.30 18.20
C TYR A 23 -18.67 -2.81 18.76
N ASP A 24 -18.93 -2.50 20.03
CA ASP A 24 -20.14 -2.91 20.77
C ASP A 24 -21.17 -1.78 20.95
N GLY A 25 -20.90 -0.59 20.38
CA GLY A 25 -21.71 0.61 20.54
C GLY A 25 -21.12 1.62 21.57
N HIS A 26 -20.15 1.21 22.39
CA HIS A 26 -19.51 2.03 23.43
C HIS A 26 -17.99 1.97 23.34
N SER A 27 -17.44 0.79 23.10
CA SER A 27 -16.00 0.54 23.08
C SER A 27 -15.56 -0.08 21.76
N LEU A 28 -14.30 0.15 21.40
CA LEU A 28 -13.65 -0.40 20.23
C LEU A 28 -12.46 -1.27 20.69
N GLN A 29 -12.55 -2.57 20.44
CA GLN A 29 -11.47 -3.51 20.75
C GLN A 29 -10.68 -3.81 19.47
N LEU A 30 -9.37 -3.56 19.51
CA LEU A 30 -8.45 -3.79 18.39
C LEU A 30 -7.61 -5.04 18.63
N SER A 31 -7.45 -5.85 17.60
CA SER A 31 -6.53 -6.99 17.60
C SER A 31 -5.87 -7.18 16.23
N GLU A 32 -4.61 -7.61 16.24
CA GLU A 32 -3.90 -8.01 15.03
C GLU A 32 -4.30 -9.43 14.65
N VAL A 33 -4.82 -9.60 13.43
CA VAL A 33 -5.29 -10.90 12.92
C VAL A 33 -4.24 -11.55 12.06
N HIS A 34 -3.48 -10.75 11.32
CA HIS A 34 -2.46 -11.24 10.41
C HIS A 34 -1.38 -10.21 10.19
N ARG A 35 -0.12 -10.66 10.21
CA ARG A 35 1.05 -9.87 9.86
C ARG A 35 1.87 -10.62 8.83
N PHE A 36 2.47 -9.89 7.91
CA PHE A 36 3.31 -10.42 6.84
C PHE A 36 4.43 -9.45 6.48
N LYS A 37 5.49 -9.96 5.88
CA LYS A 37 6.57 -9.14 5.34
C LYS A 37 6.15 -8.51 4.02
N ASN A 38 6.59 -7.29 3.80
CA ASN A 38 6.49 -6.61 2.51
C ASN A 38 7.91 -6.36 2.01
N GLU A 39 8.38 -7.23 1.14
CA GLU A 39 9.72 -7.18 0.58
C GLU A 39 9.60 -6.96 -0.94
N PRO A 40 10.19 -5.88 -1.46
CA PRO A 40 10.26 -5.69 -2.91
C PRO A 40 11.16 -6.74 -3.53
N VAL A 41 10.93 -7.03 -4.80
CA VAL A 41 11.62 -8.05 -5.56
C VAL A 41 12.49 -7.41 -6.65
N ASN A 42 13.75 -7.85 -6.75
CA ASN A 42 14.58 -7.53 -7.89
C ASN A 42 14.16 -8.38 -9.09
N LEU A 43 13.85 -7.71 -10.19
CA LEU A 43 13.55 -8.35 -11.45
C LEU A 43 14.35 -7.63 -12.57
N ASN A 44 15.30 -8.32 -13.17
CA ASN A 44 16.28 -7.74 -14.11
C ASN A 44 17.07 -6.60 -13.44
N ASP A 45 16.86 -5.38 -13.93
CA ASP A 45 17.55 -4.16 -13.48
C ASP A 45 16.67 -3.25 -12.61
N GLY A 46 15.51 -3.73 -12.18
CA GLY A 46 14.53 -2.95 -11.43
C GLY A 46 14.13 -3.58 -10.10
N LEU A 47 13.69 -2.74 -9.18
CA LEU A 47 13.13 -3.12 -7.89
C LEU A 47 11.61 -2.89 -7.92
N TYR A 48 10.83 -3.95 -7.68
CA TYR A 48 9.38 -3.94 -7.84
C TYR A 48 8.65 -4.39 -6.58
N TRP A 49 7.46 -3.87 -6.36
CA TRP A 49 6.55 -4.39 -5.35
C TRP A 49 5.92 -5.71 -5.82
N ASN A 50 5.89 -6.70 -4.94
CA ASN A 50 5.23 -7.98 -5.22
C ASN A 50 3.72 -7.89 -4.91
N LEU A 51 2.95 -7.27 -5.82
CA LEU A 51 1.51 -7.07 -5.61
C LEU A 51 0.73 -8.37 -5.43
N LEU A 52 1.11 -9.44 -6.12
CA LEU A 52 0.43 -10.73 -5.99
C LEU A 52 0.60 -11.31 -4.60
N HIS A 53 1.80 -11.19 -4.02
CA HIS A 53 2.05 -11.57 -2.63
C HIS A 53 1.22 -10.72 -1.67
N LEU A 54 1.26 -9.40 -1.79
CA LEU A 54 0.50 -8.50 -0.92
C LEU A 54 -1.00 -8.80 -0.96
N PHE A 55 -1.55 -9.00 -2.15
CA PHE A 55 -2.97 -9.36 -2.31
C PHE A 55 -3.29 -10.73 -1.72
N GLY A 56 -2.40 -11.70 -1.87
CA GLY A 56 -2.50 -13.02 -1.24
C GLY A 56 -2.55 -12.94 0.29
N GLU A 57 -1.67 -12.15 0.89
CA GLU A 57 -1.60 -11.93 2.33
C GLU A 57 -2.83 -11.21 2.89
N ILE A 58 -3.33 -10.20 2.16
CA ILE A 58 -4.60 -9.53 2.49
C ILE A 58 -5.75 -10.54 2.55
N LYS A 59 -5.89 -11.39 1.52
CA LYS A 59 -6.92 -12.43 1.49
C LYS A 59 -6.80 -13.42 2.64
N GLN A 60 -5.57 -13.80 3.01
CA GLN A 60 -5.33 -14.65 4.18
C GLN A 60 -5.79 -13.97 5.47
N GLY A 61 -5.48 -12.69 5.65
CA GLY A 61 -5.91 -11.91 6.80
C GLY A 61 -7.44 -11.82 6.90
N ILE A 62 -8.12 -11.51 5.80
CA ILE A 62 -9.59 -11.49 5.74
C ILE A 62 -10.17 -12.85 6.10
N LYS A 63 -9.62 -13.95 5.54
CA LYS A 63 -10.04 -15.32 5.85
C LYS A 63 -9.86 -15.65 7.34
N LYS A 64 -8.77 -15.21 7.97
CA LYS A 64 -8.54 -15.39 9.41
C LYS A 64 -9.58 -14.63 10.23
N ALA A 65 -9.90 -13.38 9.86
CA ALA A 65 -10.89 -12.56 10.54
C ALA A 65 -12.33 -13.08 10.38
N SER A 66 -12.60 -13.88 9.34
CA SER A 66 -13.93 -14.44 9.06
C SER A 66 -14.21 -15.77 9.77
N LYS A 67 -13.33 -16.24 10.67
CA LYS A 67 -13.49 -17.54 11.34
C LYS A 67 -14.58 -17.58 12.41
N ASP A 68 -14.92 -16.45 12.98
CA ASP A 68 -16.00 -16.34 13.97
C ASP A 68 -17.33 -15.95 13.29
N SER A 69 -18.41 -15.89 14.09
CA SER A 69 -19.77 -15.60 13.59
C SER A 69 -20.10 -14.11 13.41
N ILE A 70 -19.17 -13.19 13.75
CA ILE A 70 -19.39 -11.75 13.63
C ILE A 70 -19.10 -11.33 12.19
N PRO A 71 -20.10 -10.83 11.42
CA PRO A 71 -19.87 -10.47 10.03
C PRO A 71 -18.98 -9.22 9.90
N ILE A 72 -18.08 -9.24 8.92
CA ILE A 72 -17.26 -8.07 8.55
C ILE A 72 -18.18 -7.05 7.87
N ARG A 73 -18.28 -5.85 8.42
CA ARG A 73 -19.13 -4.76 7.92
C ARG A 73 -18.43 -3.83 6.96
N SER A 74 -17.14 -3.61 7.17
CA SER A 74 -16.31 -2.81 6.27
C SER A 74 -14.86 -3.24 6.31
N ILE A 75 -14.15 -2.91 5.23
CA ILE A 75 -12.71 -3.07 5.08
C ILE A 75 -12.16 -1.73 4.61
N SER A 76 -11.09 -1.26 5.24
CA SER A 76 -10.32 -0.10 4.84
C SER A 76 -8.89 -0.50 4.58
N VAL A 77 -8.23 0.17 3.64
CA VAL A 77 -6.81 -0.04 3.31
C VAL A 77 -6.09 1.29 3.46
N ASP A 78 -4.99 1.26 4.18
CA ASP A 78 -4.01 2.33 4.24
C ASP A 78 -2.65 1.83 3.76
N THR A 79 -1.89 2.69 3.10
CA THR A 79 -0.61 2.32 2.50
C THR A 79 0.31 3.53 2.37
N TRP A 80 1.58 3.29 2.01
CA TRP A 80 2.54 4.35 1.69
C TRP A 80 2.14 5.12 0.43
N GLY A 81 2.60 6.36 0.32
CA GLY A 81 2.48 7.19 -0.88
C GLY A 81 3.61 6.96 -1.89
N VAL A 82 3.70 7.83 -2.87
CA VAL A 82 4.73 8.03 -3.91
C VAL A 82 4.83 6.95 -4.99
N ASP A 83 4.27 5.77 -4.79
CA ASP A 83 4.23 4.72 -5.82
C ASP A 83 2.92 4.74 -6.59
N TYR A 84 2.94 4.20 -7.80
CA TYR A 84 1.78 4.12 -8.68
C TYR A 84 1.85 2.87 -9.56
N ALA A 85 0.71 2.49 -10.10
CA ALA A 85 0.59 1.41 -11.05
C ALA A 85 -0.22 1.86 -12.27
N TYR A 86 0.06 1.27 -13.42
CA TYR A 86 -0.74 1.47 -14.62
C TYR A 86 -1.73 0.32 -14.79
N LEU A 87 -2.98 0.66 -15.03
CA LEU A 87 -4.04 -0.29 -15.34
C LEU A 87 -4.50 -0.07 -16.78
N ASP A 88 -4.98 -1.11 -17.42
CA ASP A 88 -5.68 -0.99 -18.71
C ASP A 88 -7.13 -0.54 -18.53
N GLN A 89 -7.86 -0.44 -19.64
CA GLN A 89 -9.27 -0.03 -19.63
C GLN A 89 -10.21 -1.00 -18.89
N ASN A 90 -9.79 -2.24 -18.66
CA ASN A 90 -10.55 -3.27 -17.94
C ASN A 90 -10.19 -3.28 -16.44
N GLY A 91 -9.18 -2.50 -16.03
CA GLY A 91 -8.64 -2.49 -14.68
C GLY A 91 -7.54 -3.55 -14.44
N ASP A 92 -7.05 -4.19 -15.49
CA ASP A 92 -5.96 -5.15 -15.38
C ASP A 92 -4.61 -4.44 -15.27
N LEU A 93 -3.74 -4.99 -14.42
CA LEU A 93 -2.41 -4.43 -14.19
C LEU A 93 -1.52 -4.62 -15.42
N LEU A 94 -1.07 -3.51 -16.02
CA LEU A 94 -0.20 -3.55 -17.20
C LEU A 94 1.22 -4.01 -16.87
N TYR A 95 1.74 -3.64 -15.71
CA TYR A 95 3.08 -3.98 -15.26
C TYR A 95 3.20 -3.92 -13.73
N GLN A 96 4.15 -4.66 -13.15
CA GLN A 96 4.43 -4.58 -11.72
C GLN A 96 4.91 -3.18 -11.35
N PRO A 97 4.34 -2.53 -10.30
CA PRO A 97 4.78 -1.21 -9.91
C PRO A 97 6.19 -1.24 -9.35
N HIS A 98 6.99 -0.28 -9.77
CA HIS A 98 8.31 -0.09 -9.18
C HIS A 98 8.20 0.32 -7.72
N CYS A 99 9.13 -0.16 -6.91
CA CYS A 99 9.31 0.32 -5.55
C CYS A 99 10.00 1.70 -5.57
N TYR A 100 9.57 2.62 -4.72
CA TYR A 100 10.20 3.96 -4.61
C TYR A 100 11.69 3.90 -4.23
N ARG A 101 12.16 2.78 -3.69
CA ARG A 101 13.58 2.54 -3.39
C ARG A 101 14.40 2.11 -4.60
N ASP A 102 13.76 1.95 -5.76
CA ASP A 102 14.46 1.68 -7.02
C ASP A 102 15.35 2.87 -7.40
N ASN A 103 16.56 2.59 -7.83
CA ASN A 103 17.53 3.64 -8.15
C ASN A 103 17.36 4.27 -9.56
N ARG A 104 16.29 3.88 -10.30
CA ARG A 104 16.04 4.40 -11.66
C ARG A 104 15.94 5.92 -11.70
N MET A 105 15.38 6.54 -10.64
CA MET A 105 15.23 7.99 -10.60
C MET A 105 16.56 8.72 -10.65
N GLY A 106 17.60 8.16 -10.02
CA GLY A 106 18.95 8.73 -10.09
C GLY A 106 19.51 8.82 -11.52
N ARG A 107 19.08 7.92 -12.41
CA ARG A 107 19.49 7.95 -13.83
C ARG A 107 18.86 9.09 -14.62
N TYR A 108 17.71 9.59 -14.19
CA TYR A 108 16.92 10.61 -14.89
C TYR A 108 16.92 11.96 -14.18
N GLU A 109 17.47 12.05 -12.98
CA GLU A 109 17.39 13.25 -12.14
C GLU A 109 17.97 14.47 -12.84
N GLU A 110 19.16 14.34 -13.45
CA GLU A 110 19.80 15.44 -14.17
C GLU A 110 18.95 15.92 -15.35
N SER A 111 18.50 15.01 -16.20
CA SER A 111 17.68 15.36 -17.37
C SER A 111 16.34 15.98 -16.96
N PHE A 112 15.74 15.50 -15.87
CA PHE A 112 14.50 16.05 -15.33
C PHE A 112 14.69 17.49 -14.83
N TYR A 113 15.74 17.77 -14.04
CA TYR A 113 15.97 19.12 -13.52
C TYR A 113 16.55 20.09 -14.56
N ASN A 114 17.08 19.60 -15.67
CA ASN A 114 17.39 20.42 -16.84
C ASN A 114 16.11 20.88 -17.55
N ALA A 115 15.03 20.11 -17.52
CA ALA A 115 13.74 20.48 -18.11
C ALA A 115 12.90 21.40 -17.21
N ILE A 116 12.98 21.22 -15.88
CA ILE A 116 12.27 22.05 -14.89
C ILE A 116 13.12 22.17 -13.62
N SER A 117 13.45 23.41 -13.23
CA SER A 117 14.25 23.63 -12.01
C SER A 117 13.51 23.21 -10.74
N LYS A 118 14.25 22.79 -9.70
CA LYS A 118 13.68 22.47 -8.36
C LYS A 118 12.81 23.61 -7.81
N LYS A 119 13.24 24.86 -8.03
CA LYS A 119 12.49 26.06 -7.60
C LYS A 119 11.17 26.20 -8.34
N GLU A 120 11.19 26.04 -9.65
CA GLU A 120 9.98 26.13 -10.48
C GLU A 120 9.01 25.00 -10.17
N LEU A 121 9.51 23.77 -10.00
CA LEU A 121 8.70 22.62 -9.61
C LEU A 121 8.00 22.89 -8.27
N PHE A 122 8.72 23.39 -7.26
CA PHE A 122 8.13 23.73 -5.97
C PHE A 122 7.10 24.85 -6.08
N GLN A 123 7.39 25.89 -6.85
CA GLN A 123 6.44 27.01 -7.05
C GLN A 123 5.12 26.58 -7.70
N LYS A 124 5.18 25.59 -8.63
CA LYS A 124 3.99 25.09 -9.33
C LYS A 124 3.20 24.04 -8.53
N THR A 125 3.87 23.23 -7.74
CA THR A 125 3.25 22.06 -7.11
C THR A 125 3.13 22.15 -5.59
N GLY A 126 3.93 22.99 -4.94
CA GLY A 126 4.09 23.00 -3.48
C GLY A 126 4.83 21.78 -2.91
N VAL A 127 5.28 20.86 -3.77
CA VAL A 127 5.96 19.64 -3.37
C VAL A 127 7.47 19.87 -3.31
N GLN A 128 8.07 19.61 -2.16
CA GLN A 128 9.51 19.65 -2.01
C GLN A 128 10.14 18.46 -2.73
N PRO A 129 11.05 18.68 -3.70
CA PRO A 129 11.77 17.58 -4.33
C PRO A 129 12.54 16.76 -3.28
N ALA A 130 12.39 15.43 -3.31
CA ALA A 130 13.18 14.54 -2.48
C ALA A 130 14.67 14.66 -2.89
N THR A 131 15.56 14.65 -1.90
CA THR A 131 17.02 14.61 -2.09
C THR A 131 17.51 13.18 -2.07
#